data_c6b9c5da110fc8dfdfa80da11796ab0c
#
_entry.id   c6b9c5da110fc8dfdfa80da11796ab0c
#
_cell.length_a   1.000
_cell.length_b   1.000
_cell.length_c   1.000
_cell.angle_alpha   90.00
_cell.angle_beta   90.00
_cell.angle_gamma   90.00
#
_symmetry.space_group_name_H-M   'P 1'
#
loop_
_entity.id
_entity.type
_entity.pdbx_description
1 polymer ?
#
loop_
_entity_poly.entity_id
_entity_poly.type
_entity_poly.pdbx_seq_one_letter_code
_entity_poly.pdbx_strand_id
1 'polypeptide(L)'
;MTCMTGAQTRCLRNAPSVLSFAAVGGRFEGEGPLRDYFDELSEDHFFGEKTWEKGESAMQRRALSHALEKAALRERDLDLIFAGDLLNQCTGSSFALRGSRIPFYGVYGACSTMGESLSLAAIMIDGGYAERAAALTSSHFCTAERQYRMPVPYGSQRTPTAQWTATGSGCCILSREGEGPYLTHVTAGRIVDKGVTDANNMGAAMAPAAYDTLCALFRDTQTVPEDYDLIVTGDLGKLGHHVVADFFARDGISLGERFTDCGLLLYDIDAQDMHCGGSGCGCSASVFCGYLLRGMREGRWQRIIFAPTGALLSPTSTFQGESIPGICHALVLSSRKEG
;
A
#
# COMPACT_ATOMS: atom_id res chain seq x y z
N MET A 1 -3.41 -30.27 -7.09
CA MET A 1 -2.36 -30.02 -6.10
C MET A 1 -2.77 -28.81 -5.27
N THR A 2 -2.61 -28.84 -3.95
CA THR A 2 -2.92 -27.70 -3.08
C THR A 2 -1.82 -26.66 -3.26
N CYS A 3 -2.17 -25.44 -3.62
CA CYS A 3 -1.24 -24.32 -3.81
C CYS A 3 -0.83 -23.65 -2.47
N MET A 4 -0.76 -24.42 -1.41
CA MET A 4 -0.20 -23.97 -0.14
C MET A 4 1.30 -24.19 -0.19
N THR A 5 2.05 -23.11 -0.30
CA THR A 5 3.51 -23.15 -0.29
C THR A 5 4.10 -23.13 1.11
N GLY A 6 3.30 -22.76 2.13
CA GLY A 6 3.71 -22.74 3.54
C GLY A 6 2.60 -22.29 4.48
N ALA A 7 3.00 -21.88 5.68
CA ALA A 7 2.06 -21.48 6.73
C ALA A 7 1.35 -20.16 6.44
N GLN A 8 2.05 -19.18 5.85
CA GLN A 8 1.54 -17.82 5.61
C GLN A 8 1.36 -17.50 4.12
N THR A 9 2.12 -18.15 3.23
CA THR A 9 2.10 -17.87 1.80
C THR A 9 1.16 -18.80 1.04
N ARG A 10 0.44 -18.25 0.10
CA ARG A 10 -0.45 -18.95 -0.85
C ARG A 10 -0.02 -18.62 -2.26
N CYS A 11 0.20 -19.64 -3.07
CA CYS A 11 0.37 -19.49 -4.50
C CYS A 11 -1.02 -19.35 -5.15
N LEU A 12 -1.19 -18.41 -6.02
CA LEU A 12 -2.43 -18.18 -6.77
C LEU A 12 -2.37 -19.01 -8.06
N ARG A 13 -3.23 -20.03 -8.15
CA ARG A 13 -3.21 -21.02 -9.26
C ARG A 13 -3.49 -20.39 -10.62
N ASN A 14 -4.41 -19.45 -10.64
CA ASN A 14 -4.83 -18.78 -11.86
C ASN A 14 -4.01 -17.52 -12.11
N ALA A 15 -3.19 -17.11 -11.13
CA ALA A 15 -2.36 -15.89 -11.18
C ALA A 15 -3.13 -14.71 -11.80
N PRO A 16 -4.02 -14.05 -11.05
CA PRO A 16 -4.81 -12.93 -11.55
C PRO A 16 -3.92 -11.86 -12.19
N SER A 17 -4.38 -11.35 -13.33
CA SER A 17 -3.68 -10.32 -14.09
C SER A 17 -4.06 -8.93 -13.62
N VAL A 18 -3.11 -8.02 -13.56
CA VAL A 18 -3.37 -6.58 -13.45
C VAL A 18 -3.90 -6.08 -14.78
N LEU A 19 -5.21 -5.83 -14.82
CA LEU A 19 -5.88 -5.34 -16.03
C LEU A 19 -5.65 -3.85 -16.23
N SER A 20 -5.79 -3.06 -15.16
CA SER A 20 -5.64 -1.61 -15.19
C SER A 20 -5.25 -1.08 -13.82
N PHE A 21 -4.68 0.12 -13.80
CA PHE A 21 -4.32 0.81 -12.59
C PHE A 21 -4.28 2.33 -12.81
N ALA A 22 -4.48 3.08 -11.72
CA ALA A 22 -4.39 4.52 -11.71
C ALA A 22 -3.91 5.04 -10.36
N ALA A 23 -3.20 6.17 -10.38
CA ALA A 23 -2.74 6.89 -9.21
C ALA A 23 -3.18 8.36 -9.30
N VAL A 24 -3.76 8.87 -8.20
CA VAL A 24 -4.14 10.26 -8.04
C VAL A 24 -3.41 10.82 -6.83
N GLY A 25 -2.85 12.02 -6.93
CA GLY A 25 -2.07 12.62 -5.86
C GLY A 25 -2.39 14.09 -5.61
N GLY A 26 -1.93 14.59 -4.48
CA GLY A 26 -1.99 15.99 -4.11
C GLY A 26 -0.77 16.78 -4.59
N ARG A 27 -0.70 18.03 -4.11
CA ARG A 27 0.34 18.96 -4.49
C ARG A 27 1.75 18.47 -4.17
N PHE A 28 1.98 18.00 -2.92
CA PHE A 28 3.31 17.57 -2.49
C PHE A 28 3.82 16.34 -3.22
N GLU A 29 2.92 15.43 -3.57
CA GLU A 29 3.19 14.26 -4.41
C GLU A 29 3.57 14.69 -5.83
N GLY A 30 2.95 15.78 -6.33
CA GLY A 30 3.26 16.41 -7.61
C GLY A 30 4.59 17.21 -7.63
N GLU A 31 5.14 17.54 -6.48
CA GLU A 31 6.47 18.17 -6.33
C GLU A 31 7.59 17.12 -6.17
N GLY A 32 7.23 15.84 -5.97
CA GLY A 32 8.16 14.74 -5.75
C GLY A 32 8.70 14.11 -7.04
N PRO A 33 9.69 13.20 -6.91
CA PRO A 33 10.36 12.56 -8.04
C PRO A 33 9.44 11.66 -8.88
N LEU A 34 8.30 11.24 -8.36
CA LEU A 34 7.35 10.39 -9.07
C LEU A 34 6.19 11.15 -9.73
N ARG A 35 6.29 12.48 -9.86
CA ARG A 35 5.27 13.36 -10.45
C ARG A 35 4.65 12.80 -11.74
N ASP A 36 5.49 12.37 -12.68
CA ASP A 36 5.08 11.96 -14.03
C ASP A 36 4.42 10.56 -14.06
N TYR A 37 4.34 9.91 -12.91
CA TYR A 37 3.70 8.60 -12.75
C TYR A 37 2.26 8.68 -12.24
N PHE A 38 1.79 9.87 -11.88
CA PHE A 38 0.39 10.08 -11.51
C PHE A 38 -0.48 10.30 -12.75
N ASP A 39 -1.70 9.81 -12.71
CA ASP A 39 -2.71 10.05 -13.74
C ASP A 39 -3.39 11.40 -13.56
N GLU A 40 -3.50 11.85 -12.32
CA GLU A 40 -4.04 13.15 -11.94
C GLU A 40 -3.32 13.67 -10.69
N LEU A 41 -3.01 14.97 -10.71
CA LEU A 41 -2.46 15.71 -9.58
C LEU A 41 -3.34 16.92 -9.30
N SER A 42 -3.65 17.18 -8.04
CA SER A 42 -4.46 18.32 -7.62
C SER A 42 -3.65 19.28 -6.75
N GLU A 43 -3.63 20.56 -7.15
CA GLU A 43 -3.09 21.65 -6.33
C GLU A 43 -4.03 22.00 -5.16
N ASP A 44 -5.31 21.64 -5.28
CA ASP A 44 -6.33 21.89 -4.26
C ASP A 44 -6.40 20.72 -3.28
N HIS A 45 -6.07 20.97 -2.02
CA HIS A 45 -6.16 19.99 -0.93
C HIS A 45 -7.58 19.47 -0.66
N PHE A 46 -8.59 20.17 -1.15
CA PHE A 46 -9.99 19.75 -1.03
C PHE A 46 -10.49 18.95 -2.22
N PHE A 47 -9.71 18.84 -3.30
CA PHE A 47 -10.13 18.16 -4.54
C PHE A 47 -11.49 18.67 -5.07
N GLY A 48 -11.76 19.97 -4.91
CA GLY A 48 -13.03 20.61 -5.29
C GLY A 48 -14.17 20.44 -4.29
N GLU A 49 -13.92 19.83 -3.15
CA GLU A 49 -14.90 19.58 -2.09
C GLU A 49 -14.82 20.62 -0.97
N LYS A 50 -15.70 20.53 0.03
CA LYS A 50 -15.78 21.51 1.14
C LYS A 50 -15.01 21.09 2.39
N THR A 51 -14.61 19.83 2.50
CA THR A 51 -13.87 19.28 3.66
C THR A 51 -12.84 18.27 3.17
N TRP A 52 -11.79 18.07 3.95
CA TRP A 52 -10.71 17.14 3.60
C TRP A 52 -11.20 15.70 3.44
N GLU A 53 -12.13 15.24 4.29
CA GLU A 53 -12.69 13.88 4.20
C GLU A 53 -13.49 13.69 2.91
N LYS A 54 -14.22 14.72 2.46
CA LYS A 54 -14.88 14.69 1.15
C LYS A 54 -13.87 14.74 0.01
N GLY A 55 -12.79 15.52 0.18
CA GLY A 55 -11.66 15.57 -0.75
C GLY A 55 -11.00 14.22 -0.90
N GLU A 56 -10.73 13.51 0.20
CA GLU A 56 -10.20 12.15 0.17
C GLU A 56 -11.14 11.18 -0.56
N SER A 57 -12.44 11.25 -0.28
CA SER A 57 -13.45 10.46 -0.98
C SER A 57 -13.52 10.79 -2.49
N ALA A 58 -13.38 12.07 -2.86
CA ALA A 58 -13.33 12.49 -4.26
C ALA A 58 -12.07 11.97 -4.96
N MET A 59 -10.92 12.03 -4.31
CA MET A 59 -9.66 11.49 -4.80
C MET A 59 -9.75 9.97 -5.08
N GLN A 60 -10.35 9.19 -4.17
CA GLN A 60 -10.62 7.77 -4.40
C GLN A 60 -11.52 7.52 -5.61
N ARG A 61 -12.62 8.27 -5.76
CA ARG A 61 -13.51 8.16 -6.94
C ARG A 61 -12.74 8.42 -8.22
N ARG A 62 -11.87 9.43 -8.26
CA ARG A 62 -11.06 9.76 -9.44
C ARG A 62 -10.09 8.63 -9.78
N ALA A 63 -9.41 8.05 -8.79
CA ALA A 63 -8.53 6.90 -9.02
C ALA A 63 -9.29 5.69 -9.60
N LEU A 64 -10.49 5.39 -9.10
CA LEU A 64 -11.35 4.34 -9.65
C LEU A 64 -11.78 4.68 -11.08
N SER A 65 -12.22 5.92 -11.34
CA SER A 65 -12.66 6.37 -12.67
C SER A 65 -11.53 6.24 -13.70
N HIS A 66 -10.33 6.73 -13.39
CA HIS A 66 -9.17 6.59 -14.29
C HIS A 66 -8.80 5.13 -14.57
N ALA A 67 -8.85 4.26 -13.54
CA ALA A 67 -8.57 2.84 -13.73
C ALA A 67 -9.62 2.16 -14.63
N LEU A 68 -10.91 2.50 -14.47
CA LEU A 68 -11.99 2.00 -15.32
C LEU A 68 -11.86 2.50 -16.76
N GLU A 69 -11.59 3.80 -16.95
CA GLU A 69 -11.41 4.41 -18.27
C GLU A 69 -10.26 3.76 -19.05
N LYS A 70 -9.11 3.56 -18.41
CA LYS A 70 -7.94 2.90 -19.01
C LYS A 70 -8.24 1.46 -19.47
N ALA A 71 -9.12 0.76 -18.77
CA ALA A 71 -9.55 -0.59 -19.12
C ALA A 71 -10.75 -0.62 -20.09
N ALA A 72 -11.30 0.53 -20.46
CA ALA A 72 -12.58 0.65 -21.19
C ALA A 72 -13.73 -0.08 -20.47
N LEU A 73 -13.75 -0.09 -19.13
CA LEU A 73 -14.75 -0.70 -18.27
C LEU A 73 -15.70 0.33 -17.69
N ARG A 74 -16.85 -0.16 -17.24
CA ARG A 74 -17.81 0.57 -16.39
C ARG A 74 -17.90 -0.09 -15.03
N GLU A 75 -18.41 0.60 -14.02
CA GLU A 75 -18.57 0.05 -12.66
C GLU A 75 -19.29 -1.31 -12.64
N ARG A 76 -20.30 -1.50 -13.50
CA ARG A 76 -21.06 -2.77 -13.59
C ARG A 76 -20.24 -3.96 -14.11
N ASP A 77 -19.06 -3.71 -14.64
CA ASP A 77 -18.18 -4.73 -15.18
C ASP A 77 -17.19 -5.26 -14.09
N LEU A 78 -17.26 -4.67 -12.87
CA LEU A 78 -16.59 -5.15 -11.66
C LEU A 78 -17.55 -5.95 -10.78
N ASP A 79 -17.12 -7.11 -10.33
CA ASP A 79 -17.89 -7.98 -9.43
C ASP A 79 -17.77 -7.52 -7.97
N LEU A 80 -16.59 -7.04 -7.58
CA LEU A 80 -16.25 -6.69 -6.20
C LEU A 80 -15.26 -5.52 -6.16
N ILE A 81 -15.31 -4.76 -5.07
CA ILE A 81 -14.27 -3.79 -4.70
C ILE A 81 -13.88 -3.96 -3.25
N PHE A 82 -12.58 -4.04 -3.00
CA PHE A 82 -11.96 -3.97 -1.68
C PHE A 82 -11.34 -2.60 -1.53
N ALA A 83 -11.83 -1.82 -0.59
CA ALA A 83 -11.29 -0.47 -0.41
C ALA A 83 -11.12 -0.13 1.07
N GLY A 84 -10.16 0.73 1.34
CA GLY A 84 -9.87 1.23 2.66
C GLY A 84 -9.10 2.54 2.65
N ASP A 85 -9.01 3.11 3.83
CA ASP A 85 -8.34 4.38 4.11
C ASP A 85 -7.90 4.40 5.57
N LEU A 86 -7.34 5.53 6.04
CA LEU A 86 -6.89 5.66 7.43
C LEU A 86 -7.98 6.13 8.39
N LEU A 87 -9.15 6.55 7.89
CA LEU A 87 -10.21 7.09 8.72
C LEU A 87 -10.98 5.99 9.44
N ASN A 88 -11.54 6.32 10.60
CA ASN A 88 -12.42 5.43 11.34
C ASN A 88 -13.56 4.92 10.46
N GLN A 89 -13.84 3.63 10.53
CA GLN A 89 -14.89 2.93 9.80
C GLN A 89 -14.78 3.04 8.27
N CYS A 90 -13.56 3.21 7.74
CA CYS A 90 -13.31 3.41 6.31
C CYS A 90 -14.21 4.51 5.72
N THR A 91 -14.26 5.66 6.40
CA THR A 91 -15.16 6.76 6.02
C THR A 91 -14.82 7.33 4.65
N GLY A 92 -13.52 7.46 4.31
CA GLY A 92 -13.07 7.88 2.99
C GLY A 92 -13.63 7.00 1.89
N SER A 93 -13.47 5.70 2.03
CA SER A 93 -13.88 4.68 1.05
C SER A 93 -15.39 4.50 0.96
N SER A 94 -16.08 4.40 2.11
CA SER A 94 -17.53 4.21 2.13
C SER A 94 -18.26 5.41 1.51
N PHE A 95 -17.79 6.62 1.74
CA PHE A 95 -18.35 7.82 1.11
C PHE A 95 -17.91 7.99 -0.36
N ALA A 96 -16.73 7.54 -0.73
CA ALA A 96 -16.32 7.47 -2.12
C ALA A 96 -17.27 6.58 -2.94
N LEU A 97 -17.71 5.45 -2.38
CA LEU A 97 -18.45 4.41 -3.09
C LEU A 97 -19.97 4.42 -2.82
N ARG A 98 -20.49 5.33 -1.97
CA ARG A 98 -21.89 5.34 -1.57
C ARG A 98 -22.90 5.47 -2.72
N GLY A 99 -22.49 5.95 -3.88
CA GLY A 99 -23.32 6.05 -5.10
C GLY A 99 -23.07 4.92 -6.10
N SER A 100 -22.07 4.08 -5.85
CA SER A 100 -21.75 2.93 -6.69
C SER A 100 -22.70 1.76 -6.44
N ARG A 101 -22.83 0.89 -7.45
CA ARG A 101 -23.55 -0.39 -7.33
C ARG A 101 -22.61 -1.59 -7.22
N ILE A 102 -21.30 -1.37 -7.16
CA ILE A 102 -20.31 -2.45 -7.01
C ILE A 102 -20.41 -2.98 -5.58
N PRO A 103 -20.52 -4.30 -5.37
CA PRO A 103 -20.41 -4.90 -4.04
C PRO A 103 -19.06 -4.50 -3.38
N PHE A 104 -19.12 -4.02 -2.13
CA PHE A 104 -18.00 -3.39 -1.44
C PHE A 104 -17.66 -4.09 -0.14
N TYR A 105 -16.38 -4.35 0.05
CA TYR A 105 -15.79 -4.72 1.33
C TYR A 105 -14.85 -3.58 1.79
N GLY A 106 -15.17 -2.99 2.94
CA GLY A 106 -14.26 -2.07 3.65
C GLY A 106 -13.22 -2.85 4.41
N VAL A 107 -11.95 -2.55 4.18
CA VAL A 107 -10.81 -3.20 4.82
C VAL A 107 -9.94 -2.19 5.54
N TYR A 108 -9.29 -2.61 6.64
CA TYR A 108 -8.45 -1.74 7.45
C TYR A 108 -7.23 -2.47 7.99
N GLY A 109 -6.10 -2.22 7.36
CA GLY A 109 -4.76 -2.68 7.80
C GLY A 109 -3.82 -1.49 8.06
N ALA A 110 -4.34 -0.33 8.47
CA ALA A 110 -3.61 0.94 8.54
C ALA A 110 -2.91 1.22 7.18
N CYS A 111 -1.60 1.51 7.18
CA CYS A 111 -0.87 1.79 5.95
C CYS A 111 -0.70 0.55 5.04
N SER A 112 -0.91 -0.69 5.54
CA SER A 112 -0.84 -1.92 4.74
C SER A 112 -2.11 -2.21 3.92
N THR A 113 -3.13 -1.38 4.02
CA THR A 113 -4.47 -1.61 3.43
C THR A 113 -4.43 -1.89 1.92
N MET A 114 -3.47 -1.31 1.16
CA MET A 114 -3.35 -1.65 -0.27
C MET A 114 -2.93 -3.11 -0.49
N GLY A 115 -2.01 -3.64 0.33
CA GLY A 115 -1.62 -5.05 0.28
C GLY A 115 -2.75 -5.99 0.69
N GLU A 116 -3.51 -5.61 1.71
CA GLU A 116 -4.71 -6.33 2.16
C GLU A 116 -5.76 -6.37 1.05
N SER A 117 -6.11 -5.22 0.47
CA SER A 117 -7.09 -5.10 -0.62
C SER A 117 -6.70 -5.92 -1.85
N LEU A 118 -5.44 -5.84 -2.28
CA LEU A 118 -4.92 -6.62 -3.40
C LEU A 118 -4.93 -8.12 -3.12
N SER A 119 -4.55 -8.53 -1.91
CA SER A 119 -4.54 -9.95 -1.51
C SER A 119 -5.94 -10.55 -1.56
N LEU A 120 -6.94 -9.84 -0.99
CA LEU A 120 -8.32 -10.29 -0.99
C LEU A 120 -8.91 -10.32 -2.40
N ALA A 121 -8.69 -9.28 -3.21
CA ALA A 121 -9.13 -9.25 -4.61
C ALA A 121 -8.53 -10.41 -5.42
N ALA A 122 -7.23 -10.66 -5.27
CA ALA A 122 -6.55 -11.74 -5.96
C ALA A 122 -7.07 -13.13 -5.53
N ILE A 123 -7.28 -13.37 -4.23
CA ILE A 123 -7.82 -14.62 -3.70
C ILE A 123 -9.25 -14.87 -4.23
N MET A 124 -10.10 -13.83 -4.29
CA MET A 124 -11.47 -13.97 -4.81
C MET A 124 -11.49 -14.34 -6.29
N ILE A 125 -10.59 -13.77 -7.09
CA ILE A 125 -10.47 -14.11 -8.50
C ILE A 125 -9.87 -15.52 -8.68
N ASP A 126 -8.81 -15.83 -7.95
CA ASP A 126 -8.16 -17.16 -8.01
C ASP A 126 -9.12 -18.28 -7.59
N GLY A 127 -9.95 -18.02 -6.57
CA GLY A 127 -10.98 -18.95 -6.09
C GLY A 127 -12.19 -19.07 -7.02
N GLY A 128 -12.30 -18.25 -8.06
CA GLY A 128 -13.42 -18.27 -9.00
C GLY A 128 -14.69 -17.59 -8.49
N TYR A 129 -14.59 -16.75 -7.45
CA TYR A 129 -15.71 -15.97 -6.91
C TYR A 129 -15.90 -14.63 -7.59
N ALA A 130 -14.94 -14.18 -8.38
CA ALA A 130 -15.00 -12.96 -9.18
C ALA A 130 -14.20 -13.15 -10.48
N GLU A 131 -14.67 -12.51 -11.55
CA GLU A 131 -13.91 -12.35 -12.80
C GLU A 131 -13.04 -11.10 -12.75
N ARG A 132 -13.56 -10.02 -12.18
CA ARG A 132 -12.85 -8.75 -12.00
C ARG A 132 -13.12 -8.17 -10.63
N ALA A 133 -12.06 -7.74 -9.97
CA ALA A 133 -12.14 -7.07 -8.68
C ALA A 133 -11.20 -5.87 -8.64
N ALA A 134 -11.60 -4.82 -7.93
CA ALA A 134 -10.75 -3.65 -7.72
C ALA A 134 -10.21 -3.62 -6.29
N ALA A 135 -8.94 -3.23 -6.14
CA ALA A 135 -8.32 -2.80 -4.91
C ALA A 135 -8.15 -1.28 -4.97
N LEU A 136 -8.70 -0.55 -4.00
CA LEU A 136 -8.74 0.91 -3.97
C LEU A 136 -8.38 1.41 -2.59
N THR A 137 -7.37 2.28 -2.50
CA THR A 137 -6.89 2.75 -1.20
C THR A 137 -6.45 4.20 -1.28
N SER A 138 -6.70 4.96 -0.21
CA SER A 138 -6.26 6.35 -0.10
C SER A 138 -5.76 6.69 1.29
N SER A 139 -4.99 7.76 1.38
CA SER A 139 -4.80 8.56 2.57
C SER A 139 -4.75 10.03 2.19
N HIS A 140 -5.01 10.90 3.17
CA HIS A 140 -4.92 12.35 2.99
C HIS A 140 -4.27 12.96 4.23
N PHE A 141 -3.25 13.78 4.03
CA PHE A 141 -2.48 14.37 5.14
C PHE A 141 -3.37 15.00 6.22
N CYS A 142 -4.25 15.93 5.82
CA CYS A 142 -5.05 16.67 6.79
C CYS A 142 -6.08 15.81 7.55
N THR A 143 -6.66 14.78 6.90
CA THR A 143 -7.60 13.87 7.56
C THR A 143 -6.88 12.98 8.58
N ALA A 144 -5.71 12.46 8.21
CA ALA A 144 -4.89 11.64 9.09
C ALA A 144 -4.36 12.43 10.28
N GLU A 145 -3.84 13.65 10.07
CA GLU A 145 -3.41 14.53 11.16
C GLU A 145 -4.56 14.81 12.13
N ARG A 146 -5.75 15.13 11.60
CA ARG A 146 -6.93 15.38 12.44
C ARG A 146 -7.35 14.15 13.24
N GLN A 147 -7.30 12.96 12.66
CA GLN A 147 -7.72 11.76 13.34
C GLN A 147 -6.73 11.26 14.39
N TYR A 148 -5.43 11.32 14.10
CA TYR A 148 -4.41 10.67 14.92
C TYR A 148 -3.66 11.62 15.84
N ARG A 149 -3.62 12.92 15.55
CA ARG A 149 -2.80 13.91 16.24
C ARG A 149 -3.55 15.10 16.82
N MET A 150 -4.87 15.15 16.73
CA MET A 150 -5.65 16.23 17.35
C MET A 150 -5.83 16.03 18.86
N PRO A 151 -5.74 17.10 19.67
CA PRO A 151 -5.37 18.45 19.25
C PRO A 151 -3.89 18.50 18.84
N VAL A 152 -3.62 19.01 17.65
CA VAL A 152 -2.25 19.20 17.19
C VAL A 152 -1.60 20.32 18.00
N PRO A 153 -0.46 20.09 18.67
CA PRO A 153 0.23 21.14 19.41
C PRO A 153 0.65 22.27 18.46
N TYR A 154 0.17 23.46 18.71
CA TYR A 154 0.52 24.62 17.91
C TYR A 154 2.02 24.90 17.96
N GLY A 155 2.65 25.05 16.79
CA GLY A 155 4.08 25.32 16.68
C GLY A 155 5.00 24.13 16.98
N SER A 156 4.46 22.90 17.10
CA SER A 156 5.30 21.71 17.26
C SER A 156 6.12 21.44 16.01
N GLN A 157 7.41 21.19 16.21
CA GLN A 157 8.27 20.65 15.16
C GLN A 157 8.06 19.15 15.02
N ARG A 158 8.08 18.66 13.79
CA ARG A 158 8.12 17.21 13.52
C ARG A 158 9.47 16.64 13.99
N THR A 159 9.43 15.47 14.63
CA THR A 159 10.66 14.78 15.02
C THR A 159 11.43 14.27 13.77
N PRO A 160 12.74 14.00 13.86
CA PRO A 160 13.49 13.41 12.75
C PRO A 160 12.96 12.04 12.29
N THR A 161 12.24 11.32 13.17
CA THR A 161 11.60 10.02 12.88
C THR A 161 10.21 10.15 12.28
N ALA A 162 9.62 11.36 12.29
CA ALA A 162 8.30 11.59 11.74
C ALA A 162 8.26 11.34 10.23
N GLN A 163 7.14 10.82 9.78
CA GLN A 163 6.84 10.60 8.37
C GLN A 163 5.69 11.51 7.92
N TRP A 164 5.65 11.81 6.64
CA TRP A 164 4.60 12.62 6.03
C TRP A 164 3.52 11.72 5.44
N THR A 165 2.29 11.83 5.94
CA THR A 165 1.17 11.09 5.36
C THR A 165 0.89 11.59 3.94
N ALA A 166 1.00 10.71 2.96
CA ALA A 166 0.74 11.05 1.57
C ALA A 166 -0.74 11.40 1.35
N THR A 167 -0.97 12.43 0.54
CA THR A 167 -2.27 12.76 -0.03
C THR A 167 -2.38 12.08 -1.38
N GLY A 168 -2.75 10.81 -1.36
CA GLY A 168 -2.73 9.98 -2.56
C GLY A 168 -3.76 8.87 -2.52
N SER A 169 -4.13 8.40 -3.70
CA SER A 169 -4.99 7.24 -3.90
C SER A 169 -4.47 6.39 -5.06
N GLY A 170 -4.55 5.07 -4.90
CA GLY A 170 -4.27 4.11 -5.95
C GLY A 170 -5.43 3.16 -6.16
N CYS A 171 -5.76 2.88 -7.40
CA CYS A 171 -6.73 1.87 -7.81
C CYS A 171 -6.06 0.85 -8.73
N CYS A 172 -6.19 -0.43 -8.41
CA CYS A 172 -5.73 -1.55 -9.23
C CYS A 172 -6.89 -2.47 -9.53
N ILE A 173 -7.20 -2.67 -10.80
CA ILE A 173 -8.23 -3.62 -11.26
C ILE A 173 -7.54 -4.91 -11.65
N LEU A 174 -7.89 -5.98 -10.99
CA LEU A 174 -7.46 -7.34 -11.27
C LEU A 174 -8.50 -8.08 -12.10
N SER A 175 -8.06 -8.96 -12.97
CA SER A 175 -8.90 -9.84 -13.80
C SER A 175 -8.35 -11.25 -13.80
N ARG A 176 -9.23 -12.23 -13.99
CA ARG A 176 -8.85 -13.63 -14.20
C ARG A 176 -7.94 -13.81 -15.41
N GLU A 177 -8.23 -13.06 -16.48
CA GLU A 177 -7.48 -13.09 -17.73
C GLU A 177 -6.84 -11.74 -18.01
N GLY A 178 -5.73 -11.75 -18.74
CA GLY A 178 -4.99 -10.54 -19.13
C GLY A 178 -3.55 -10.84 -19.47
N GLU A 179 -2.80 -9.80 -19.81
CA GLU A 179 -1.41 -9.88 -20.27
C GLU A 179 -0.38 -9.62 -19.16
N GLY A 180 -0.85 -9.47 -17.90
CA GLY A 180 0.02 -9.21 -16.75
C GLY A 180 0.28 -7.70 -16.51
N PRO A 181 1.08 -7.37 -15.51
CA PRO A 181 1.71 -8.28 -14.54
C PRO A 181 0.71 -9.18 -13.80
N TYR A 182 1.20 -10.32 -13.34
CA TYR A 182 0.37 -11.33 -12.65
C TYR A 182 0.70 -11.36 -11.16
N LEU A 183 -0.32 -11.46 -10.31
CA LEU A 183 -0.14 -11.75 -8.89
C LEU A 183 -0.01 -13.27 -8.74
N THR A 184 1.17 -13.72 -8.33
CA THR A 184 1.48 -15.15 -8.23
C THR A 184 1.39 -15.70 -6.82
N HIS A 185 1.76 -14.88 -5.82
CA HIS A 185 1.72 -15.29 -4.41
C HIS A 185 1.19 -14.16 -3.53
N VAL A 186 0.51 -14.54 -2.48
CA VAL A 186 0.13 -13.66 -1.37
C VAL A 186 0.62 -14.26 -0.06
N THR A 187 1.26 -13.43 0.78
CA THR A 187 1.70 -13.79 2.13
C THR A 187 0.92 -12.96 3.14
N ALA A 188 0.04 -13.60 3.89
CA ALA A 188 -0.66 -12.94 4.96
C ALA A 188 0.26 -12.74 6.16
N GLY A 189 0.48 -11.51 6.56
CA GLY A 189 1.29 -11.17 7.71
C GLY A 189 0.59 -11.46 9.03
N ARG A 190 1.37 -11.55 10.09
CA ARG A 190 0.91 -11.62 11.47
C ARG A 190 1.06 -10.26 12.14
N ILE A 191 0.27 -10.01 13.15
CA ILE A 191 0.51 -8.88 14.05
C ILE A 191 1.80 -9.14 14.82
N VAL A 192 2.75 -8.20 14.76
CA VAL A 192 4.01 -8.24 15.49
C VAL A 192 4.11 -6.99 16.35
N ASP A 193 4.22 -7.20 17.66
CA ASP A 193 4.37 -6.14 18.64
C ASP A 193 5.70 -6.29 19.40
N LYS A 194 6.51 -5.24 19.38
CA LYS A 194 7.81 -5.17 20.08
C LYS A 194 7.83 -4.10 21.17
N GLY A 195 6.67 -3.62 21.57
CA GLY A 195 6.53 -2.67 22.68
C GLY A 195 6.89 -1.23 22.30
N VAL A 196 6.86 -0.87 21.01
CA VAL A 196 7.06 0.52 20.58
C VAL A 196 5.83 1.34 20.96
N THR A 197 6.03 2.43 21.72
CA THR A 197 4.94 3.33 22.17
C THR A 197 5.01 4.73 21.56
N ASP A 198 6.11 5.06 20.87
CA ASP A 198 6.30 6.37 20.25
C ASP A 198 5.57 6.46 18.91
N ALA A 199 4.44 7.17 18.91
CA ALA A 199 3.63 7.41 17.72
C ALA A 199 4.35 8.24 16.62
N ASN A 200 5.46 8.91 16.95
CA ASN A 200 6.29 9.61 15.98
C ASN A 200 7.37 8.73 15.33
N ASN A 201 7.41 7.44 15.69
CA ASN A 201 8.37 6.47 15.18
C ASN A 201 7.67 5.20 14.66
N MET A 202 6.77 5.37 13.70
CA MET A 202 6.01 4.28 13.13
C MET A 202 6.90 3.27 12.38
N GLY A 203 7.99 3.73 11.75
CA GLY A 203 8.94 2.85 11.08
C GLY A 203 9.52 1.79 12.02
N ALA A 204 9.86 2.14 13.26
CA ALA A 204 10.33 1.18 14.27
C ALA A 204 9.23 0.18 14.69
N ALA A 205 7.97 0.61 14.74
CA ALA A 205 6.84 -0.27 15.06
C ALA A 205 6.54 -1.26 13.92
N MET A 206 6.67 -0.83 12.66
CA MET A 206 6.36 -1.64 11.47
C MET A 206 7.47 -2.58 11.03
N ALA A 207 8.75 -2.20 11.23
CA ALA A 207 9.91 -2.97 10.75
C ALA A 207 9.92 -4.44 11.18
N PRO A 208 9.59 -4.81 12.43
CA PRO A 208 9.50 -6.21 12.85
C PRO A 208 8.45 -7.02 12.09
N ALA A 209 7.32 -6.42 11.73
CA ALA A 209 6.27 -7.08 10.96
C ALA A 209 6.68 -7.28 9.49
N ALA A 210 7.36 -6.29 8.91
CA ALA A 210 7.92 -6.42 7.56
C ALA A 210 8.96 -7.55 7.49
N TYR A 211 9.87 -7.59 8.44
CA TYR A 211 10.87 -8.65 8.54
C TYR A 211 10.22 -10.03 8.71
N ASP A 212 9.25 -10.20 9.64
CA ASP A 212 8.53 -11.47 9.85
C ASP A 212 7.86 -11.96 8.57
N THR A 213 7.17 -11.05 7.85
CA THR A 213 6.42 -11.38 6.63
C THR A 213 7.35 -11.73 5.47
N LEU A 214 8.44 -10.99 5.26
CA LEU A 214 9.42 -11.30 4.23
C LEU A 214 10.15 -12.62 4.51
N CYS A 215 10.54 -12.89 5.76
CA CYS A 215 11.09 -14.20 6.17
C CYS A 215 10.10 -15.34 5.90
N ALA A 216 8.81 -15.13 6.20
CA ALA A 216 7.78 -16.13 5.92
C ALA A 216 7.65 -16.38 4.40
N LEU A 217 7.65 -15.31 3.59
CA LEU A 217 7.59 -15.41 2.14
C LEU A 217 8.77 -16.22 1.60
N PHE A 218 10.01 -15.83 1.91
CA PHE A 218 11.20 -16.52 1.42
C PHE A 218 11.23 -17.99 1.83
N ARG A 219 10.95 -18.28 3.11
CA ARG A 219 10.88 -19.66 3.62
C ARG A 219 9.79 -20.47 2.92
N ASP A 220 8.59 -19.92 2.81
CA ASP A 220 7.41 -20.63 2.30
C ASP A 220 7.52 -20.89 0.79
N THR A 221 8.15 -19.98 0.04
CA THR A 221 8.37 -20.12 -1.42
C THR A 221 9.71 -20.74 -1.77
N GLN A 222 10.58 -20.96 -0.77
CA GLN A 222 11.96 -21.45 -0.96
C GLN A 222 12.78 -20.56 -1.92
N THR A 223 12.57 -19.24 -1.82
CA THR A 223 13.27 -18.23 -2.60
C THR A 223 14.22 -17.42 -1.73
N VAL A 224 15.11 -16.69 -2.38
CA VAL A 224 16.05 -15.76 -1.76
C VAL A 224 15.85 -14.35 -2.35
N PRO A 225 16.37 -13.29 -1.72
CA PRO A 225 16.21 -11.93 -2.26
C PRO A 225 16.66 -11.78 -3.72
N GLU A 226 17.67 -12.54 -4.14
CA GLU A 226 18.23 -12.52 -5.48
C GLU A 226 17.27 -12.99 -6.57
N ASP A 227 16.21 -13.72 -6.22
CA ASP A 227 15.18 -14.19 -7.15
C ASP A 227 14.21 -13.07 -7.58
N TYR A 228 14.39 -11.87 -7.02
CA TYR A 228 13.54 -10.71 -7.26
C TYR A 228 14.35 -9.52 -7.76
N ASP A 229 13.82 -8.80 -8.74
CA ASP A 229 14.43 -7.58 -9.26
C ASP A 229 14.24 -6.42 -8.27
N LEU A 230 13.13 -6.43 -7.50
CA LEU A 230 12.79 -5.39 -6.56
C LEU A 230 11.98 -5.95 -5.38
N ILE A 231 12.33 -5.49 -4.17
CA ILE A 231 11.61 -5.74 -2.93
C ILE A 231 11.21 -4.38 -2.36
N VAL A 232 9.90 -4.10 -2.33
CA VAL A 232 9.39 -2.77 -1.95
C VAL A 232 8.45 -2.88 -0.77
N THR A 233 8.79 -2.16 0.31
CA THR A 233 7.89 -1.95 1.45
C THR A 233 7.01 -0.71 1.27
N GLY A 234 6.00 -0.54 2.12
CA GLY A 234 5.01 0.51 1.94
C GLY A 234 5.44 1.88 2.42
N ASP A 235 5.80 1.96 3.68
CA ASP A 235 6.06 3.22 4.35
C ASP A 235 6.91 3.06 5.63
N LEU A 236 7.92 2.22 5.56
CA LEU A 236 8.90 2.08 6.64
C LEU A 236 9.70 3.38 6.87
N GLY A 237 9.89 4.15 5.81
CA GLY A 237 10.73 5.33 5.81
C GLY A 237 12.21 5.02 6.05
N LYS A 238 13.05 6.05 6.19
CA LYS A 238 14.51 5.90 6.36
C LYS A 238 14.84 4.95 7.52
N LEU A 239 14.24 5.15 8.69
CA LEU A 239 14.58 4.38 9.88
C LEU A 239 14.09 2.94 9.79
N GLY A 240 12.82 2.72 9.48
CA GLY A 240 12.26 1.37 9.43
C GLY A 240 12.87 0.53 8.32
N HIS A 241 13.17 1.13 7.16
CA HIS A 241 13.90 0.49 6.07
C HIS A 241 15.29 0.01 6.52
N HIS A 242 16.04 0.87 7.20
CA HIS A 242 17.36 0.52 7.75
C HIS A 242 17.27 -0.62 8.78
N VAL A 243 16.30 -0.57 9.69
CA VAL A 243 16.09 -1.61 10.70
C VAL A 243 15.78 -2.97 10.07
N VAL A 244 14.96 -3.03 9.01
CA VAL A 244 14.69 -4.28 8.28
C VAL A 244 15.96 -4.81 7.61
N ALA A 245 16.73 -3.95 6.96
CA ALA A 245 18.00 -4.34 6.35
C ALA A 245 18.98 -4.91 7.39
N ASP A 246 19.06 -4.29 8.56
CA ASP A 246 19.88 -4.78 9.68
C ASP A 246 19.42 -6.14 10.23
N PHE A 247 18.11 -6.38 10.31
CA PHE A 247 17.60 -7.68 10.74
C PHE A 247 18.02 -8.79 9.77
N PHE A 248 17.87 -8.58 8.47
CA PHE A 248 18.33 -9.53 7.47
C PHE A 248 19.86 -9.71 7.47
N ALA A 249 20.61 -8.64 7.64
CA ALA A 249 22.08 -8.70 7.73
C ALA A 249 22.56 -9.54 8.93
N ARG A 250 21.88 -9.48 10.08
CA ARG A 250 22.16 -10.33 11.25
C ARG A 250 21.93 -11.82 10.98
N ASP A 251 20.98 -12.13 10.08
CA ASP A 251 20.74 -13.50 9.63
C ASP A 251 21.69 -13.93 8.49
N GLY A 252 22.63 -13.06 8.11
CA GLY A 252 23.58 -13.33 7.02
C GLY A 252 22.98 -13.15 5.62
N ILE A 253 21.83 -12.48 5.51
CA ILE A 253 21.12 -12.23 4.25
C ILE A 253 21.27 -10.75 3.86
N SER A 254 21.71 -10.48 2.63
CA SER A 254 21.77 -9.12 2.09
C SER A 254 20.56 -8.85 1.19
N LEU A 255 19.78 -7.83 1.50
CA LEU A 255 18.72 -7.38 0.60
C LEU A 255 19.27 -6.52 -0.57
N GLY A 256 20.45 -5.89 -0.38
CA GLY A 256 21.14 -5.12 -1.41
C GLY A 256 20.33 -3.93 -1.95
N GLU A 257 20.71 -3.48 -3.15
CA GLU A 257 20.07 -2.33 -3.84
C GLU A 257 18.65 -2.63 -4.33
N ARG A 258 18.24 -3.89 -4.33
CA ARG A 258 16.87 -4.29 -4.71
C ARG A 258 15.83 -4.00 -3.63
N PHE A 259 16.26 -3.66 -2.43
CA PHE A 259 15.37 -3.32 -1.32
C PHE A 259 15.14 -1.82 -1.23
N THR A 260 13.88 -1.41 -1.32
CA THR A 260 13.47 -0.02 -1.22
C THR A 260 12.12 0.10 -0.50
N ASP A 261 11.61 1.33 -0.39
CA ASP A 261 10.37 1.65 0.33
C ASP A 261 9.59 2.73 -0.42
N CYS A 262 8.27 2.59 -0.52
CA CYS A 262 7.44 3.58 -1.22
C CYS A 262 7.56 4.98 -0.61
N GLY A 263 7.69 5.07 0.72
CA GLY A 263 7.88 6.34 1.42
C GLY A 263 9.23 7.02 1.11
N LEU A 264 10.22 6.24 0.69
CA LEU A 264 11.51 6.77 0.22
C LEU A 264 11.48 7.21 -1.25
N LEU A 265 10.60 6.58 -2.05
CA LEU A 265 10.50 6.83 -3.49
C LEU A 265 9.61 8.03 -3.82
N LEU A 266 8.56 8.28 -3.01
CA LEU A 266 7.50 9.23 -3.33
C LEU A 266 7.95 10.68 -3.27
N TYR A 267 8.86 11.02 -2.35
CA TYR A 267 9.28 12.38 -2.08
C TYR A 267 10.78 12.56 -2.24
N ASP A 268 11.20 13.77 -2.63
CA ASP A 268 12.56 14.24 -2.34
C ASP A 268 12.61 14.62 -0.86
N ILE A 269 13.13 13.70 -0.05
CA ILE A 269 13.02 13.77 1.41
C ILE A 269 13.67 15.02 1.98
N ASP A 270 14.79 15.44 1.42
CA ASP A 270 15.56 16.57 1.92
C ASP A 270 15.01 17.89 1.36
N ALA A 271 14.72 17.98 0.05
CA ALA A 271 14.20 19.19 -0.58
C ALA A 271 12.76 19.52 -0.13
N GLN A 272 11.94 18.50 0.16
CA GLN A 272 10.56 18.66 0.60
C GLN A 272 10.39 18.60 2.13
N ASP A 273 11.47 18.50 2.91
CA ASP A 273 11.46 18.42 4.39
C ASP A 273 10.58 17.27 4.93
N MET A 274 10.68 16.08 4.31
CA MET A 274 9.85 14.91 4.67
C MET A 274 10.40 14.07 5.83
N HIS A 275 11.51 14.48 6.45
CA HIS A 275 12.19 13.84 7.57
C HIS A 275 12.51 12.35 7.32
N CYS A 276 11.62 11.45 7.75
CA CYS A 276 11.83 10.01 7.59
C CYS A 276 11.20 9.44 6.30
N GLY A 277 10.48 10.26 5.53
CA GLY A 277 9.86 9.88 4.26
C GLY A 277 8.33 9.87 4.31
N GLY A 278 7.73 9.31 3.27
CA GLY A 278 6.28 9.19 3.14
C GLY A 278 5.67 8.13 4.06
N SER A 279 4.38 8.27 4.34
CA SER A 279 3.56 7.35 5.13
C SER A 279 2.14 7.26 4.60
N GLY A 280 1.41 6.28 5.11
CA GLY A 280 -0.01 6.10 4.83
C GLY A 280 -0.29 5.12 3.70
N CYS A 281 -1.49 4.55 3.71
CA CYS A 281 -1.89 3.59 2.69
C CYS A 281 -2.01 4.23 1.28
N GLY A 282 -2.23 5.53 1.19
CA GLY A 282 -2.15 6.29 -0.06
C GLY A 282 -0.73 6.38 -0.62
N CYS A 283 0.31 6.38 0.23
CA CYS A 283 1.70 6.34 -0.19
C CYS A 283 2.00 5.06 -0.97
N SER A 284 1.82 3.90 -0.34
CA SER A 284 2.04 2.61 -0.99
C SER A 284 1.14 2.39 -2.21
N ALA A 285 -0.12 2.82 -2.15
CA ALA A 285 -1.07 2.69 -3.25
C ALA A 285 -0.67 3.53 -4.47
N SER A 286 -0.27 4.79 -4.26
CA SER A 286 0.13 5.69 -5.35
C SER A 286 1.41 5.20 -6.03
N VAL A 287 2.42 4.82 -5.24
CA VAL A 287 3.69 4.32 -5.79
C VAL A 287 3.48 3.00 -6.51
N PHE A 288 2.68 2.09 -5.96
CA PHE A 288 2.36 0.82 -6.60
C PHE A 288 1.65 1.03 -7.93
N CYS A 289 0.52 1.77 -7.93
CA CYS A 289 -0.31 1.99 -9.11
C CYS A 289 0.32 2.95 -10.14
N GLY A 290 1.13 3.90 -9.70
CA GLY A 290 1.81 4.84 -10.60
C GLY A 290 3.11 4.27 -11.15
N TYR A 291 4.05 3.98 -10.26
CA TYR A 291 5.45 3.71 -10.61
C TYR A 291 5.76 2.22 -10.80
N LEU A 292 5.38 1.37 -9.84
CA LEU A 292 5.79 -0.04 -9.87
C LEU A 292 5.13 -0.82 -11.01
N LEU A 293 3.81 -0.73 -11.14
CA LEU A 293 3.07 -1.43 -12.20
C LEU A 293 3.42 -0.91 -13.60
N ARG A 294 3.66 0.40 -13.74
CA ARG A 294 4.15 0.97 -15.01
C ARG A 294 5.53 0.44 -15.33
N GLY A 295 6.45 0.41 -14.36
CA GLY A 295 7.79 -0.14 -14.55
C GLY A 295 7.81 -1.62 -14.94
N MET A 296 6.90 -2.43 -14.38
CA MET A 296 6.73 -3.82 -14.80
C MET A 296 6.22 -3.93 -16.25
N ARG A 297 5.23 -3.11 -16.64
CA ARG A 297 4.73 -3.08 -18.04
C ARG A 297 5.78 -2.60 -19.05
N GLU A 298 6.64 -1.70 -18.64
CA GLU A 298 7.77 -1.21 -19.43
C GLU A 298 8.97 -2.19 -19.46
N GLY A 299 8.89 -3.30 -18.69
CA GLY A 299 9.94 -4.32 -18.64
C GLY A 299 11.13 -3.97 -17.76
N ARG A 300 11.03 -2.93 -16.90
CA ARG A 300 12.08 -2.58 -15.94
C ARG A 300 12.32 -3.70 -14.94
N TRP A 301 11.26 -4.36 -14.51
CA TRP A 301 11.28 -5.46 -13.55
C TRP A 301 10.41 -6.60 -14.07
N GLN A 302 10.90 -7.83 -13.88
CA GLN A 302 10.19 -9.04 -14.25
C GLN A 302 9.48 -9.66 -13.03
N ARG A 303 10.09 -9.57 -11.85
CA ARG A 303 9.56 -10.15 -10.62
C ARG A 303 9.83 -9.24 -9.43
N ILE A 304 8.77 -8.81 -8.75
CA ILE A 304 8.88 -7.92 -7.59
C ILE A 304 8.12 -8.48 -6.39
N ILE A 305 8.57 -8.09 -5.19
CA ILE A 305 7.80 -8.20 -3.95
C ILE A 305 7.26 -6.80 -3.61
N PHE A 306 5.95 -6.70 -3.41
CA PHE A 306 5.28 -5.54 -2.86
C PHE A 306 4.76 -5.88 -1.47
N ALA A 307 5.33 -5.26 -0.43
CA ALA A 307 5.10 -5.60 0.97
C ALA A 307 4.68 -4.37 1.81
N PRO A 308 3.47 -3.82 1.60
CA PRO A 308 2.97 -2.70 2.37
C PRO A 308 2.91 -3.00 3.86
N THR A 309 3.38 -2.05 4.64
CA THR A 309 3.45 -2.10 6.10
C THR A 309 2.37 -1.25 6.74
N GLY A 310 2.01 -1.55 7.98
CA GLY A 310 1.03 -0.79 8.74
C GLY A 310 1.36 -0.75 10.23
N ALA A 311 1.26 0.43 10.83
CA ALA A 311 1.25 0.63 12.27
C ALA A 311 -0.22 0.68 12.72
N LEU A 312 -0.65 -0.30 13.52
CA LEU A 312 -2.02 -0.37 14.02
C LEU A 312 -2.23 0.62 15.18
N LEU A 313 -1.94 1.88 14.88
CA LEU A 313 -2.04 3.01 15.79
C LEU A 313 -3.49 3.41 15.98
N SER A 314 -3.90 3.57 17.23
CA SER A 314 -5.19 4.16 17.59
C SER A 314 -4.96 5.22 18.66
N PRO A 315 -5.56 6.43 18.55
CA PRO A 315 -5.50 7.43 19.63
C PRO A 315 -6.01 6.86 20.96
N THR A 316 -7.05 6.02 20.92
CA THR A 316 -7.60 5.38 22.12
C THR A 316 -6.57 4.48 22.80
N SER A 317 -5.93 3.56 22.07
CA SER A 317 -4.93 2.67 22.66
C SER A 317 -3.67 3.42 23.11
N THR A 318 -3.23 4.42 22.36
CA THR A 318 -2.08 5.27 22.71
C THR A 318 -2.34 6.04 24.02
N PHE A 319 -3.54 6.61 24.19
CA PHE A 319 -3.90 7.32 25.44
C PHE A 319 -4.07 6.36 26.62
N GLN A 320 -4.26 5.08 26.40
CA GLN A 320 -4.27 4.03 27.42
C GLN A 320 -2.87 3.50 27.74
N GLY A 321 -1.83 3.96 27.04
CA GLY A 321 -0.44 3.57 27.27
C GLY A 321 -0.06 2.25 26.56
N GLU A 322 -0.88 1.77 25.62
CA GLU A 322 -0.59 0.58 24.85
C GLU A 322 0.51 0.82 23.80
N SER A 323 1.19 -0.24 23.43
CA SER A 323 2.14 -0.25 22.32
C SER A 323 1.44 -0.19 20.95
N ILE A 324 2.24 -0.01 19.89
CA ILE A 324 1.79 0.08 18.50
C ILE A 324 2.16 -1.23 17.79
N PRO A 325 1.21 -2.15 17.59
CA PRO A 325 1.46 -3.35 16.82
C PRO A 325 1.70 -3.04 15.34
N GLY A 326 2.63 -3.76 14.71
CA GLY A 326 2.88 -3.71 13.28
C GLY A 326 2.21 -4.84 12.53
N ILE A 327 1.88 -4.60 11.27
CA ILE A 327 1.38 -5.59 10.30
C ILE A 327 2.06 -5.36 8.94
N CYS A 328 2.22 -6.42 8.16
CA CYS A 328 2.72 -6.35 6.79
C CYS A 328 2.10 -7.48 5.99
N HIS A 329 1.60 -7.20 4.80
CA HIS A 329 1.17 -8.22 3.85
C HIS A 329 2.07 -8.13 2.63
N ALA A 330 2.50 -9.28 2.07
CA ALA A 330 3.36 -9.28 0.90
C ALA A 330 2.70 -9.98 -0.29
N LEU A 331 2.92 -9.42 -1.47
CA LEU A 331 2.48 -9.96 -2.75
C LEU A 331 3.69 -10.12 -3.66
N VAL A 332 3.72 -11.22 -4.41
CA VAL A 332 4.67 -11.40 -5.51
C VAL A 332 3.97 -11.12 -6.82
N LEU A 333 4.55 -10.21 -7.59
CA LEU A 333 4.11 -9.94 -8.96
C LEU A 333 5.19 -10.44 -9.93
N SER A 334 4.73 -11.04 -11.04
CA SER A 334 5.59 -11.50 -12.13
C SER A 334 5.07 -10.98 -13.46
N SER A 335 5.98 -10.62 -14.39
CA SER A 335 5.62 -10.24 -15.75
C SER A 335 5.13 -11.43 -16.58
N ARG A 336 5.38 -12.64 -16.10
CA ARG A 336 4.98 -13.89 -16.76
C ARG A 336 4.12 -14.73 -15.83
N LYS A 337 3.15 -15.43 -16.40
CA LYS A 337 2.40 -16.45 -15.69
C LYS A 337 3.37 -17.59 -15.34
N GLU A 338 3.57 -17.81 -14.04
CA GLU A 338 4.34 -18.96 -13.58
C GLU A 338 3.44 -20.20 -13.78
N GLY A 339 3.91 -21.16 -14.58
CA GLY A 339 3.17 -22.33 -14.98
C GLY A 339 3.06 -23.42 -13.91
#